data_557bb83032e82ce25762bb5b0eb94a0d
#
_entry.id   557bb83032e82ce25762bb5b0eb94a0d
#
_cell.length_a   1.000
_cell.length_b   1.000
_cell.length_c   1.000
_cell.angle_alpha   90.00
_cell.angle_beta   90.00
_cell.angle_gamma   90.00
#
_symmetry.space_group_name_H-M   'P 1'
#
loop_
_entity.id
_entity.type
_entity.pdbx_description
1 polymer ?
#
loop_
_entity_poly.entity_id
_entity_poly.type
_entity_poly.pdbx_seq_one_letter_code
_entity_poly.pdbx_strand_id
1 'polypeptide(L)'
;MRPNLIVIAALSLAPLAAVSMLTGCEEKKPAAGSSTAPKADDHGHDHGPNGEHAAPKAGHGGPVIALGEQTIGSFSAKATRDQGQIVAGKDAPIDVTVTPAAGASAKAVAVRFWIGTQDAKGSVKAKAEIEDPKDPNRWHVHAEIPNPMPAGSKLWVEIEDDKGGTSVGSFDLKM
;
A
#
# COMPACT_ATOMS: atom_id res chain seq x y z
N MET A 1 39.98 25.06 25.44
CA MET A 1 38.93 24.77 26.41
C MET A 1 37.89 25.87 26.31
N ARG A 2 36.70 25.58 25.75
CA ARG A 2 35.57 26.50 25.74
C ARG A 2 34.34 25.72 26.22
N PRO A 3 33.60 26.19 27.22
CA PRO A 3 32.46 25.47 27.75
C PRO A 3 31.21 25.61 26.86
N ASN A 4 30.54 24.50 26.63
CA ASN A 4 29.24 24.46 25.94
C ASN A 4 28.16 24.94 26.92
N LEU A 5 27.42 25.94 26.48
CA LEU A 5 26.25 26.45 27.18
C LEU A 5 25.04 25.61 26.79
N ILE A 6 24.47 24.91 27.77
CA ILE A 6 23.19 24.16 27.61
C ILE A 6 22.07 25.16 27.86
N VAL A 7 21.26 25.41 26.87
CA VAL A 7 20.00 26.15 27.03
C VAL A 7 18.86 25.14 27.16
N ILE A 8 18.30 25.08 28.35
CA ILE A 8 17.08 24.34 28.67
C ILE A 8 15.93 25.32 28.49
N ALA A 9 15.08 25.10 27.53
CA ALA A 9 13.82 25.83 27.40
C ALA A 9 12.65 24.96 27.89
N ALA A 10 11.93 25.50 28.86
CA ALA A 10 10.88 24.86 29.62
C ALA A 10 9.51 24.86 28.90
N LEU A 11 8.80 23.80 29.20
CA LEU A 11 7.35 23.54 29.21
C LEU A 11 6.40 24.74 29.14
N SER A 12 5.33 24.58 28.37
CA SER A 12 4.02 25.08 28.71
C SER A 12 2.93 24.06 28.36
N LEU A 13 2.34 23.47 29.39
CA LEU A 13 1.06 22.74 29.38
C LEU A 13 -0.09 23.76 29.27
N ALA A 14 -1.06 23.49 28.41
CA ALA A 14 -2.39 24.07 28.51
C ALA A 14 -3.44 22.95 28.37
N PRO A 15 -4.36 22.77 29.30
CA PRO A 15 -5.53 21.92 29.16
C PRO A 15 -6.69 22.70 28.53
N LEU A 16 -7.40 22.09 27.57
CA LEU A 16 -8.71 22.58 27.20
C LEU A 16 -9.77 21.49 27.25
N ALA A 17 -10.85 21.89 27.89
CA ALA A 17 -11.94 21.12 28.40
C ALA A 17 -12.85 20.49 27.34
N ALA A 18 -13.55 19.45 27.81
CA ALA A 18 -14.66 18.74 27.20
C ALA A 18 -15.88 19.64 26.99
N VAL A 19 -16.58 19.44 25.88
CA VAL A 19 -18.01 19.69 25.75
C VAL A 19 -18.69 18.49 25.10
N SER A 20 -19.46 17.79 25.92
CA SER A 20 -20.44 16.80 25.52
C SER A 20 -21.69 17.51 25.03
N MET A 21 -22.23 17.08 23.89
CA MET A 21 -23.65 17.30 23.57
C MET A 21 -24.26 16.02 23.03
N LEU A 22 -25.07 15.41 23.88
CA LEU A 22 -26.12 14.45 23.54
C LEU A 22 -27.30 15.20 22.92
N THR A 23 -27.88 14.63 21.87
CA THR A 23 -29.32 14.61 21.48
C THR A 23 -29.37 13.95 20.11
N GLY A 24 -30.23 13.03 19.74
CA GLY A 24 -31.46 12.49 20.26
C GLY A 24 -31.88 11.42 19.28
N CYS A 25 -32.40 10.34 19.80
CA CYS A 25 -33.04 9.25 19.05
C CYS A 25 -34.26 9.76 18.31
N GLU A 26 -34.43 9.32 17.06
CA GLU A 26 -35.75 9.23 16.46
C GLU A 26 -35.87 7.92 15.70
N GLU A 27 -36.65 7.06 16.35
CA GLU A 27 -37.06 5.73 15.92
C GLU A 27 -38.18 5.87 14.88
N LYS A 28 -37.95 5.40 13.65
CA LYS A 28 -39.02 5.26 12.65
C LYS A 28 -39.12 3.82 12.21
N LYS A 29 -40.19 3.15 12.69
CA LYS A 29 -40.60 1.78 12.45
C LYS A 29 -41.16 1.57 11.03
N PRO A 30 -41.13 0.34 10.52
CA PRO A 30 -41.04 0.00 9.10
C PRO A 30 -42.42 -0.11 8.41
N ALA A 31 -42.42 0.23 7.14
CA ALA A 31 -43.47 -0.20 6.22
C ALA A 31 -42.99 -1.45 5.47
N ALA A 32 -43.80 -2.51 5.58
CA ALA A 32 -43.67 -3.72 4.80
C ALA A 32 -43.92 -3.46 3.32
N GLY A 33 -43.06 -3.91 2.45
CA GLY A 33 -43.18 -3.79 1.00
C GLY A 33 -42.30 -4.79 0.29
N SER A 34 -42.92 -5.90 -0.09
CA SER A 34 -42.65 -6.73 -1.27
C SER A 34 -41.20 -7.12 -1.59
N SER A 35 -40.93 -8.38 -1.33
CA SER A 35 -39.79 -9.14 -1.82
C SER A 35 -39.79 -9.22 -3.35
N THR A 36 -38.78 -8.64 -3.96
CA THR A 36 -38.21 -9.13 -5.22
C THR A 36 -36.73 -9.34 -4.96
N ALA A 37 -36.34 -10.60 -4.76
CA ALA A 37 -34.96 -11.01 -4.66
C ALA A 37 -34.24 -10.62 -5.96
N PRO A 38 -33.09 -9.91 -5.89
CA PRO A 38 -32.20 -9.84 -7.04
C PRO A 38 -31.60 -11.23 -7.22
N LYS A 39 -31.73 -11.73 -8.44
CA LYS A 39 -31.03 -12.91 -8.95
C LYS A 39 -29.55 -12.79 -8.60
N ALA A 40 -29.03 -13.77 -7.90
CA ALA A 40 -27.60 -13.96 -7.75
C ALA A 40 -27.03 -14.13 -9.16
N ASP A 41 -26.23 -13.18 -9.60
CA ASP A 41 -25.39 -13.35 -10.78
C ASP A 41 -24.32 -14.39 -10.37
N ASP A 42 -24.59 -15.62 -10.79
CA ASP A 42 -23.64 -16.73 -10.78
C ASP A 42 -22.52 -16.37 -11.76
N HIS A 43 -21.44 -15.81 -11.23
CA HIS A 43 -20.19 -15.68 -11.96
C HIS A 43 -19.59 -17.09 -12.08
N GLY A 44 -20.14 -17.85 -13.04
CA GLY A 44 -19.61 -19.15 -13.44
C GLY A 44 -18.15 -19.06 -13.78
N HIS A 45 -17.32 -19.52 -12.86
CA HIS A 45 -15.92 -19.82 -13.15
C HIS A 45 -15.89 -21.05 -14.04
N ASP A 46 -15.67 -20.85 -15.32
CA ASP A 46 -15.47 -21.90 -16.32
C ASP A 46 -14.19 -22.70 -15.93
N HIS A 47 -14.41 -23.85 -15.32
CA HIS A 47 -13.35 -24.84 -15.13
C HIS A 47 -13.19 -25.59 -16.44
N GLY A 48 -12.16 -25.24 -17.23
CA GLY A 48 -11.77 -26.01 -18.40
C GLY A 48 -11.51 -27.49 -18.03
N PRO A 49 -11.72 -28.44 -18.93
CA PRO A 49 -11.70 -29.87 -18.65
C PRO A 49 -10.33 -30.48 -18.36
N ASN A 50 -9.28 -29.71 -18.34
CA ASN A 50 -7.91 -30.16 -18.01
C ASN A 50 -7.46 -29.42 -16.75
N GLY A 51 -7.48 -30.09 -15.61
CA GLY A 51 -7.07 -29.58 -14.31
C GLY A 51 -5.60 -29.15 -14.22
N GLU A 52 -5.19 -28.22 -15.05
CA GLU A 52 -3.93 -27.51 -14.87
C GLU A 52 -4.11 -26.55 -13.68
N HIS A 53 -3.40 -26.87 -12.61
CA HIS A 53 -3.24 -25.96 -11.50
C HIS A 53 -2.59 -24.68 -12.02
N ALA A 54 -3.42 -23.66 -12.27
CA ALA A 54 -2.94 -22.34 -12.59
C ALA A 54 -1.93 -21.92 -11.50
N ALA A 55 -0.77 -21.41 -11.94
CA ALA A 55 0.21 -20.80 -11.06
C ALA A 55 -0.49 -19.83 -10.08
N PRO A 56 0.01 -19.68 -8.85
CA PRO A 56 -0.63 -18.84 -7.83
C PRO A 56 -0.95 -17.46 -8.43
N LYS A 57 -2.25 -17.13 -8.48
CA LYS A 57 -2.75 -15.87 -9.01
C LYS A 57 -2.18 -14.77 -8.14
N ALA A 58 -1.29 -13.94 -8.70
CA ALA A 58 -0.91 -12.69 -8.08
C ALA A 58 -2.14 -11.77 -8.00
N GLY A 59 -2.42 -11.23 -6.83
CA GLY A 59 -3.44 -10.19 -6.57
C GLY A 59 -4.74 -10.31 -7.37
N HIS A 60 -4.94 -9.54 -8.38
CA HIS A 60 -6.18 -9.48 -9.17
C HIS A 60 -6.26 -10.49 -10.33
N GLY A 61 -5.39 -11.48 -10.38
CA GLY A 61 -5.50 -12.63 -11.29
C GLY A 61 -5.21 -12.35 -12.77
N GLY A 62 -4.68 -11.19 -13.10
CA GLY A 62 -4.23 -10.81 -14.44
C GLY A 62 -2.75 -11.09 -14.68
N PRO A 63 -2.27 -10.95 -15.94
CA PRO A 63 -0.86 -10.98 -16.24
C PRO A 63 -0.15 -9.77 -15.61
N VAL A 64 1.07 -9.97 -15.09
CA VAL A 64 1.85 -8.94 -14.42
C VAL A 64 3.08 -8.54 -15.23
N ILE A 65 3.54 -7.29 -15.03
CA ILE A 65 4.81 -6.77 -15.54
C ILE A 65 5.81 -6.74 -14.38
N ALA A 66 6.91 -7.49 -14.52
CA ALA A 66 8.01 -7.44 -13.55
C ALA A 66 8.75 -6.11 -13.67
N LEU A 67 8.77 -5.32 -12.61
CA LEU A 67 9.49 -4.04 -12.56
C LEU A 67 10.99 -4.26 -12.26
N GLY A 68 11.32 -5.33 -11.58
CA GLY A 68 12.69 -5.73 -11.26
C GLY A 68 12.87 -6.12 -9.81
N GLU A 69 14.14 -6.30 -9.43
CA GLU A 69 14.57 -6.63 -8.07
C GLU A 69 15.75 -5.74 -7.70
N GLN A 70 15.80 -5.29 -6.45
CA GLN A 70 16.90 -4.50 -5.90
C GLN A 70 17.01 -4.63 -4.39
N THR A 71 18.17 -4.26 -3.87
CA THR A 71 18.36 -4.13 -2.41
C THR A 71 17.93 -2.74 -1.95
N ILE A 72 17.06 -2.69 -0.93
CA ILE A 72 16.60 -1.47 -0.27
C ILE A 72 16.94 -1.58 1.21
N GLY A 73 17.99 -0.89 1.64
CA GLY A 73 18.50 -1.05 3.00
C GLY A 73 18.92 -2.49 3.31
N SER A 74 18.30 -3.09 4.31
CA SER A 74 18.53 -4.48 4.73
C SER A 74 17.61 -5.49 4.05
N PHE A 75 16.92 -5.11 2.96
CA PHE A 75 15.93 -5.96 2.29
C PHE A 75 16.25 -6.16 0.82
N SER A 76 15.92 -7.35 0.29
CA SER A 76 15.70 -7.58 -1.13
C SER A 76 14.23 -7.30 -1.42
N ALA A 77 13.96 -6.44 -2.39
CA ALA A 77 12.63 -6.06 -2.83
C ALA A 77 12.43 -6.39 -4.30
N LYS A 78 11.40 -7.18 -4.63
CA LYS A 78 11.01 -7.55 -6.00
C LYS A 78 9.63 -6.98 -6.29
N ALA A 79 9.55 -6.07 -7.29
CA ALA A 79 8.32 -5.36 -7.61
C ALA A 79 7.69 -5.88 -8.90
N THR A 80 6.36 -5.94 -8.91
CA THR A 80 5.52 -6.20 -10.08
C THR A 80 4.36 -5.22 -10.10
N ARG A 81 3.78 -5.00 -11.27
CA ARG A 81 2.49 -4.31 -11.45
C ARG A 81 1.60 -5.12 -12.38
N ASP A 82 0.29 -4.90 -12.30
CA ASP A 82 -0.63 -5.48 -13.26
C ASP A 82 -0.35 -4.98 -14.68
N GLN A 83 -0.62 -5.83 -15.67
CA GLN A 83 -0.50 -5.48 -17.08
C GLN A 83 -1.64 -4.55 -17.47
N GLY A 84 -1.36 -3.25 -17.48
CA GLY A 84 -2.28 -2.20 -17.86
C GLY A 84 -1.51 -0.93 -18.21
N GLN A 85 -2.20 0.04 -18.77
CA GLN A 85 -1.61 1.35 -19.02
C GLN A 85 -1.48 2.13 -17.71
N ILE A 86 -0.35 2.81 -17.54
CA ILE A 86 -0.17 3.81 -16.49
C ILE A 86 -0.85 5.10 -16.94
N VAL A 87 -2.00 5.42 -16.33
CA VAL A 87 -2.85 6.56 -16.71
C VAL A 87 -2.93 7.55 -15.55
N ALA A 88 -2.54 8.80 -15.78
CA ALA A 88 -2.61 9.86 -14.77
C ALA A 88 -4.03 10.00 -14.17
N GLY A 89 -4.12 10.13 -12.86
CA GLY A 89 -5.38 10.21 -12.11
C GLY A 89 -6.14 8.89 -11.97
N LYS A 90 -5.51 7.76 -12.30
CA LYS A 90 -5.98 6.40 -12.02
C LYS A 90 -5.07 5.77 -10.98
N ASP A 91 -5.41 4.58 -10.54
CA ASP A 91 -4.58 3.74 -9.69
C ASP A 91 -3.95 2.58 -10.49
N ALA A 92 -2.85 2.07 -9.97
CA ALA A 92 -2.16 0.89 -10.48
C ALA A 92 -2.00 -0.13 -9.34
N PRO A 93 -2.47 -1.37 -9.52
CA PRO A 93 -2.18 -2.46 -8.59
C PRO A 93 -0.68 -2.80 -8.64
N ILE A 94 -0.04 -2.76 -7.49
CA ILE A 94 1.39 -3.00 -7.30
C ILE A 94 1.57 -4.06 -6.22
N ASP A 95 2.43 -5.03 -6.51
CA ASP A 95 2.93 -5.99 -5.53
C ASP A 95 4.43 -5.82 -5.35
N VAL A 96 4.89 -5.88 -4.10
CA VAL A 96 6.31 -5.94 -3.77
C VAL A 96 6.55 -7.07 -2.78
N THR A 97 7.35 -8.05 -3.17
CA THR A 97 7.86 -9.06 -2.25
C THR A 97 9.10 -8.49 -1.54
N VAL A 98 9.05 -8.41 -0.21
CA VAL A 98 10.12 -7.87 0.63
C VAL A 98 10.65 -8.97 1.53
N THR A 99 11.91 -9.33 1.35
CA THR A 99 12.60 -10.34 2.17
C THR A 99 13.89 -9.76 2.75
N PRO A 100 14.40 -10.28 3.86
CA PRO A 100 15.73 -9.88 4.34
C PRO A 100 16.78 -10.07 3.23
N ALA A 101 17.66 -9.10 3.03
CA ALA A 101 18.81 -9.26 2.15
C ALA A 101 19.78 -10.32 2.69
N ALA A 102 20.66 -10.84 1.84
CA ALA A 102 21.63 -11.86 2.24
C ALA A 102 22.44 -11.41 3.46
N GLY A 103 22.42 -12.22 4.52
CA GLY A 103 23.10 -11.92 5.79
C GLY A 103 22.38 -10.93 6.72
N ALA A 104 21.22 -10.39 6.32
CA ALA A 104 20.41 -9.53 7.16
C ALA A 104 19.36 -10.34 7.95
N SER A 105 19.01 -9.85 9.15
CA SER A 105 17.95 -10.41 10.01
C SER A 105 16.81 -9.42 10.26
N ALA A 106 16.72 -8.36 9.48
CA ALA A 106 15.69 -7.33 9.60
C ALA A 106 14.32 -7.88 9.20
N LYS A 107 13.26 -7.41 9.88
CA LYS A 107 11.86 -7.71 9.55
C LYS A 107 11.18 -6.44 9.08
N ALA A 108 10.54 -6.47 7.92
CA ALA A 108 9.68 -5.37 7.48
C ALA A 108 8.40 -5.34 8.31
N VAL A 109 8.08 -4.18 8.90
CA VAL A 109 6.87 -3.98 9.72
C VAL A 109 5.87 -3.07 9.05
N ALA A 110 6.31 -2.22 8.11
CA ALA A 110 5.46 -1.44 7.26
C ALA A 110 6.13 -1.20 5.91
N VAL A 111 5.32 -1.19 4.86
CA VAL A 111 5.78 -0.85 3.51
C VAL A 111 4.82 0.20 2.94
N ARG A 112 5.36 1.22 2.27
CA ARG A 112 4.58 2.28 1.61
C ARG A 112 5.05 2.43 0.19
N PHE A 113 4.11 2.66 -0.72
CA PHE A 113 4.40 2.89 -2.13
C PHE A 113 3.86 4.25 -2.57
N TRP A 114 4.52 4.84 -3.55
CA TRP A 114 3.97 5.96 -4.29
C TRP A 114 4.56 6.00 -5.71
N ILE A 115 3.78 6.54 -6.64
CA ILE A 115 4.21 6.82 -8.01
C ILE A 115 4.49 8.32 -8.11
N GLY A 116 5.65 8.69 -8.66
CA GLY A 116 6.03 10.09 -8.81
C GLY A 116 7.52 10.34 -8.58
N THR A 117 7.85 11.45 -7.94
CA THR A 117 9.20 11.84 -7.55
C THR A 117 9.57 11.27 -6.17
N GLN A 118 10.86 11.25 -5.84
CA GLN A 118 11.36 10.68 -4.59
C GLN A 118 10.80 11.35 -3.34
N ASP A 119 10.62 12.66 -3.39
CA ASP A 119 10.06 13.47 -2.30
C ASP A 119 8.55 13.33 -2.14
N ALA A 120 7.92 12.50 -2.97
CA ALA A 120 6.46 12.27 -3.03
C ALA A 120 5.63 13.56 -3.27
N LYS A 121 6.24 14.62 -3.80
CA LYS A 121 5.51 15.86 -4.05
C LYS A 121 4.41 15.65 -5.09
N GLY A 122 3.18 15.93 -4.69
CA GLY A 122 1.99 15.70 -5.53
C GLY A 122 1.60 14.23 -5.70
N SER A 123 2.16 13.32 -4.89
CA SER A 123 1.85 11.89 -4.89
C SER A 123 1.26 11.46 -3.56
N VAL A 124 0.49 10.38 -3.56
CA VAL A 124 -0.04 9.75 -2.35
C VAL A 124 0.89 8.60 -1.94
N LYS A 125 1.47 8.69 -0.74
CA LYS A 125 2.15 7.55 -0.12
C LYS A 125 1.11 6.61 0.47
N ALA A 126 0.79 5.53 -0.24
CA ALA A 126 -0.16 4.54 0.21
C ALA A 126 0.54 3.47 1.06
N LYS A 127 -0.05 3.10 2.21
CA LYS A 127 0.41 1.98 3.02
C LYS A 127 -0.03 0.69 2.35
N ALA A 128 0.92 -0.21 2.12
CA ALA A 128 0.66 -1.53 1.57
C ALA A 128 0.15 -2.50 2.64
N GLU A 129 -0.59 -3.51 2.21
CA GLU A 129 -1.15 -4.56 3.04
C GLU A 129 -0.68 -5.93 2.58
N ILE A 130 -0.70 -6.91 3.49
CA ILE A 130 -0.47 -8.31 3.17
C ILE A 130 -1.84 -8.94 2.94
N GLU A 131 -2.19 -9.19 1.67
CA GLU A 131 -3.49 -9.75 1.31
C GLU A 131 -3.58 -11.26 1.57
N ASP A 132 -2.49 -12.00 1.32
CA ASP A 132 -2.45 -13.44 1.53
C ASP A 132 -1.60 -13.78 2.77
N PRO A 133 -2.22 -14.25 3.87
CA PRO A 133 -1.48 -14.67 5.06
C PRO A 133 -0.49 -15.82 4.81
N LYS A 134 -0.62 -16.56 3.69
CA LYS A 134 0.31 -17.62 3.29
C LYS A 134 1.54 -17.07 2.60
N ASP A 135 1.48 -15.83 2.11
CA ASP A 135 2.61 -15.09 1.53
C ASP A 135 2.87 -13.79 2.31
N PRO A 136 3.37 -13.88 3.54
CA PRO A 136 3.50 -12.73 4.45
C PRO A 136 4.59 -11.74 4.02
N ASN A 137 5.33 -12.04 2.97
CA ASN A 137 6.35 -11.14 2.43
C ASN A 137 5.86 -10.33 1.23
N ARG A 138 4.66 -10.63 0.70
CA ARG A 138 4.08 -9.90 -0.41
C ARG A 138 3.17 -8.80 0.09
N TRP A 139 3.54 -7.57 -0.25
CA TRP A 139 2.83 -6.34 0.09
C TRP A 139 2.13 -5.82 -1.14
N HIS A 140 0.85 -5.54 -1.02
CA HIS A 140 -0.04 -5.08 -2.09
C HIS A 140 -0.58 -3.68 -1.82
N VAL A 141 -0.76 -2.90 -2.89
CA VAL A 141 -1.49 -1.62 -2.86
C VAL A 141 -1.98 -1.22 -4.24
N HIS A 142 -3.07 -0.50 -4.30
CA HIS A 142 -3.47 0.31 -5.44
C HIS A 142 -2.80 1.68 -5.33
N ALA A 143 -1.67 1.85 -6.03
CA ALA A 143 -0.92 3.10 -6.00
C ALA A 143 -1.57 4.14 -6.91
N GLU A 144 -1.95 5.29 -6.35
CA GLU A 144 -2.49 6.41 -7.13
C GLU A 144 -1.41 6.99 -8.07
N ILE A 145 -1.79 7.19 -9.33
CA ILE A 145 -0.94 7.81 -10.34
C ILE A 145 -1.24 9.31 -10.36
N PRO A 146 -0.26 10.18 -10.02
CA PRO A 146 -0.49 11.62 -9.95
C PRO A 146 -1.05 12.19 -11.25
N ASN A 147 -1.87 13.24 -11.14
CA ASN A 147 -2.36 13.99 -12.30
C ASN A 147 -2.12 15.49 -12.10
N PRO A 148 -1.21 16.13 -12.88
CA PRO A 148 -0.38 15.51 -13.92
C PRO A 148 0.73 14.63 -13.35
N MET A 149 1.08 13.57 -14.09
CA MET A 149 2.19 12.71 -13.71
C MET A 149 3.52 13.42 -14.01
N PRO A 150 4.40 13.63 -13.00
CA PRO A 150 5.70 14.26 -13.21
C PRO A 150 6.58 13.49 -14.20
N ALA A 151 7.38 14.21 -15.00
CA ALA A 151 8.35 13.57 -15.88
C ALA A 151 9.37 12.75 -15.08
N GLY A 152 9.71 11.55 -15.56
CA GLY A 152 10.64 10.65 -14.87
C GLY A 152 10.06 9.99 -13.62
N SER A 153 8.72 9.97 -13.47
CA SER A 153 8.05 9.28 -12.37
C SER A 153 8.45 7.81 -12.30
N LYS A 154 8.67 7.33 -11.08
CA LYS A 154 8.99 5.95 -10.73
C LYS A 154 8.00 5.41 -9.70
N LEU A 155 7.97 4.11 -9.54
CA LEU A 155 7.46 3.49 -8.32
C LEU A 155 8.52 3.64 -7.23
N TRP A 156 8.18 4.28 -6.14
CA TRP A 156 8.99 4.37 -4.94
C TRP A 156 8.45 3.43 -3.87
N VAL A 157 9.37 2.78 -3.16
CA VAL A 157 9.08 1.83 -2.09
C VAL A 157 9.83 2.25 -0.85
N GLU A 158 9.10 2.51 0.23
CA GLU A 158 9.63 2.81 1.55
C GLU A 158 9.37 1.61 2.45
N ILE A 159 10.41 1.07 3.07
CA ILE A 159 10.35 -0.08 3.97
C ILE A 159 10.78 0.37 5.35
N GLU A 160 9.93 0.13 6.35
CA GLU A 160 10.20 0.35 7.77
C GLU A 160 10.54 -0.99 8.41
N ASP A 161 11.67 -1.05 9.10
CA ASP A 161 12.12 -2.25 9.80
C ASP A 161 11.61 -2.33 11.25
N ASP A 162 11.79 -3.48 11.88
CA ASP A 162 11.40 -3.77 13.27
C ASP A 162 12.21 -2.99 14.31
N LYS A 163 13.19 -2.19 13.90
CA LYS A 163 13.99 -1.30 14.75
C LYS A 163 13.64 0.18 14.55
N GLY A 164 12.65 0.46 13.68
CA GLY A 164 12.22 1.81 13.32
C GLY A 164 13.10 2.49 12.27
N GLY A 165 14.02 1.76 11.65
CA GLY A 165 14.79 2.24 10.51
C GLY A 165 13.95 2.28 9.25
N THR A 166 14.13 3.30 8.42
CA THR A 166 13.41 3.45 7.15
C THR A 166 14.39 3.48 5.98
N SER A 167 14.10 2.72 4.93
CA SER A 167 14.88 2.67 3.69
C SER A 167 13.98 2.88 2.49
N VAL A 168 14.48 3.60 1.47
CA VAL A 168 13.72 3.94 0.26
C VAL A 168 14.47 3.49 -0.98
N GLY A 169 13.76 2.89 -1.92
CA GLY A 169 14.26 2.52 -3.25
C GLY A 169 13.22 2.79 -4.32
N SER A 170 13.59 2.60 -5.61
CA SER A 170 12.67 2.90 -6.70
C SER A 170 12.79 1.92 -7.86
N PHE A 171 11.69 1.69 -8.57
CA PHE A 171 11.61 0.86 -9.77
C PHE A 171 11.08 1.67 -10.94
N ASP A 172 11.55 1.39 -12.14
CA ASP A 172 11.00 1.97 -13.36
C ASP A 172 9.62 1.36 -13.66
N LEU A 173 8.64 2.21 -13.98
CA LEU A 173 7.24 1.78 -14.19
C LEU A 173 7.04 0.92 -15.44
N LYS A 174 8.01 0.89 -16.37
CA LYS A 174 7.94 0.17 -17.66
C LYS A 174 6.63 0.47 -18.40
N MET A 175 6.46 1.75 -18.70
CA MET A 175 5.33 2.27 -19.47
C MET A 175 5.38 1.80 -20.93
#